data_ff8074fb58c1b26af724771724a69b0b
#
_entry.id   ff8074fb58c1b26af724771724a69b0b
#
_cell.length_a   1.000
_cell.length_b   1.000
_cell.length_c   1.000
_cell.angle_alpha   90.00
_cell.angle_beta   90.00
_cell.angle_gamma   90.00
#
_symmetry.space_group_name_H-M   'P 1'
#
loop_
_entity.id
_entity.type
_entity.pdbx_description
1 polymer ?
#
loop_
_entity_poly.entity_id
_entity_poly.type
_entity_poly.pdbx_seq_one_letter_code
_entity_poly.pdbx_strand_id
1 'polypeptide(L)'
;QYVEEQKMFVAKDFIGIEIFNPFTGSNWEEATTIKQEYLQTVDFVGQSLLKVVKTLYEKNPDLNFQLVIEGYAAIPWQLLQNHSYNADNKRMYELSYHRALSLYRRWLSKGINLRTYNTEVIIAGSGFNGNNRDEKVEENNKRFVIQIIPKISKPQAIIE
;
A
#
# COMPACT_ATOMS: atom_id res chain seq x y z
N GLN A 1 -1.25 -14.33 -18.37
CA GLN A 1 -2.68 -14.04 -18.33
C GLN A 1 -3.25 -14.27 -16.93
N TYR A 2 -3.01 -15.44 -16.36
CA TYR A 2 -3.40 -15.74 -14.98
C TYR A 2 -2.82 -14.71 -13.99
N VAL A 3 -1.57 -14.38 -14.15
CA VAL A 3 -0.85 -13.43 -13.32
C VAL A 3 -1.48 -12.04 -13.42
N GLU A 4 -1.80 -11.58 -14.60
CA GLU A 4 -2.43 -10.29 -14.81
C GLU A 4 -3.84 -10.24 -14.20
N GLU A 5 -4.59 -11.29 -14.35
CA GLU A 5 -5.93 -11.39 -13.78
C GLU A 5 -5.89 -11.33 -12.25
N GLN A 6 -4.96 -12.02 -11.61
CA GLN A 6 -4.81 -12.01 -10.16
C GLN A 6 -4.39 -10.63 -9.67
N LYS A 7 -3.44 -10.00 -10.37
CA LYS A 7 -2.99 -8.66 -10.03
C LYS A 7 -4.12 -7.64 -10.15
N MET A 8 -4.88 -7.70 -11.22
CA MET A 8 -6.03 -6.81 -11.44
C MET A 8 -7.12 -7.03 -10.40
N PHE A 9 -7.41 -8.27 -10.07
CA PHE A 9 -8.41 -8.60 -9.06
C PHE A 9 -8.06 -7.97 -7.71
N VAL A 10 -6.84 -8.20 -7.25
CA VAL A 10 -6.38 -7.66 -5.96
C VAL A 10 -6.41 -6.13 -5.97
N ALA A 11 -5.86 -5.52 -7.00
CA ALA A 11 -5.84 -4.06 -7.11
C ALA A 11 -7.24 -3.47 -7.12
N LYS A 12 -8.13 -4.06 -7.89
CA LYS A 12 -9.51 -3.61 -8.00
C LYS A 12 -10.27 -3.73 -6.68
N ASP A 13 -10.15 -4.87 -6.02
CA ASP A 13 -10.91 -5.11 -4.80
C ASP A 13 -10.41 -4.26 -3.63
N PHE A 14 -9.11 -4.06 -3.52
CA PHE A 14 -8.55 -3.30 -2.42
C PHE A 14 -8.52 -1.78 -2.67
N ILE A 15 -8.49 -1.35 -3.91
CA ILE A 15 -8.76 0.05 -4.25
C ILE A 15 -10.23 0.37 -4.03
N GLY A 16 -11.11 -0.59 -4.27
CA GLY A 16 -12.54 -0.44 -4.01
C GLY A 16 -12.91 -0.43 -2.54
N ILE A 17 -12.07 -0.94 -1.66
CA ILE A 17 -12.21 -0.79 -0.21
C ILE A 17 -11.47 0.49 0.17
N GLU A 18 -12.10 1.59 -0.08
CA GLU A 18 -11.50 2.90 0.08
C GLU A 18 -11.29 3.23 1.55
N ILE A 19 -10.09 3.03 2.04
CA ILE A 19 -9.69 3.55 3.34
C ILE A 19 -9.18 4.98 3.09
N PHE A 20 -10.09 5.85 2.70
CA PHE A 20 -9.74 7.25 2.50
C PHE A 20 -9.63 7.96 3.84
N ASN A 21 -8.63 8.79 3.93
CA ASN A 21 -8.38 9.63 5.09
C ASN A 21 -8.28 8.88 6.43
N PRO A 22 -7.68 7.66 6.48
CA PRO A 22 -7.47 7.02 7.77
C PRO A 22 -6.46 7.78 8.63
N PHE A 23 -5.78 8.73 8.03
CA PHE A 23 -4.79 9.58 8.68
C PHE A 23 -5.15 11.04 8.45
N THR A 24 -5.70 11.69 9.44
CA THR A 24 -5.90 13.14 9.38
C THR A 24 -5.46 13.71 10.70
N GLY A 25 -4.79 14.81 10.64
CA GLY A 25 -4.32 15.51 11.81
C GLY A 25 -3.37 16.62 11.43
N SER A 26 -3.13 17.51 12.36
CA SER A 26 -2.28 18.68 12.14
C SER A 26 -0.82 18.42 12.45
N ASN A 27 -0.48 17.30 13.09
CA ASN A 27 0.89 16.96 13.45
C ASN A 27 1.29 15.60 12.88
N TRP A 28 2.59 15.30 12.94
CA TRP A 28 3.17 14.08 12.40
C TRP A 28 2.57 12.80 13.00
N GLU A 29 2.41 12.79 14.32
CA GLU A 29 1.89 11.63 15.02
C GLU A 29 0.47 11.29 14.56
N GLU A 30 -0.41 12.29 14.50
CA GLU A 30 -1.77 12.10 14.01
C GLU A 30 -1.79 11.67 12.53
N ALA A 31 -0.92 12.27 11.73
CA ALA A 31 -0.83 11.99 10.31
C ALA A 31 -0.32 10.58 9.99
N THR A 32 0.31 9.91 10.96
CA THR A 32 0.85 8.55 10.81
C THR A 32 0.15 7.52 11.69
N THR A 33 -0.86 7.92 12.43
CA THR A 33 -1.65 7.04 13.30
C THR A 33 -3.01 6.79 12.67
N ILE A 34 -3.39 5.52 12.56
CA ILE A 34 -4.69 5.15 12.01
C ILE A 34 -5.79 5.58 12.97
N LYS A 35 -6.79 6.30 12.46
CA LYS A 35 -7.93 6.71 13.26
C LYS A 35 -8.69 5.50 13.79
N GLN A 36 -9.15 5.61 15.02
CA GLN A 36 -9.90 4.57 15.72
C GLN A 36 -11.08 4.04 14.89
N GLU A 37 -11.80 4.93 14.23
CA GLU A 37 -12.99 4.58 13.43
C GLU A 37 -12.67 3.73 12.20
N TYR A 38 -11.42 3.71 11.74
CA TYR A 38 -10.98 2.93 10.57
C TYR A 38 -10.33 1.60 10.94
N LEU A 39 -10.06 1.35 12.21
CA LEU A 39 -9.33 0.15 12.64
C LEU A 39 -10.04 -1.13 12.24
N GLN A 40 -11.36 -1.18 12.35
CA GLN A 40 -12.13 -2.36 11.97
C GLN A 40 -12.01 -2.66 10.47
N THR A 41 -12.10 -1.63 9.63
CA THR A 41 -11.91 -1.76 8.19
C THR A 41 -10.50 -2.21 7.85
N VAL A 42 -9.50 -1.64 8.50
CA VAL A 42 -8.10 -2.01 8.32
C VAL A 42 -7.87 -3.47 8.66
N ASP A 43 -8.41 -3.93 9.78
CA ASP A 43 -8.30 -5.33 10.21
C ASP A 43 -8.97 -6.28 9.21
N PHE A 44 -10.15 -5.89 8.71
CA PHE A 44 -10.86 -6.66 7.68
C PHE A 44 -10.03 -6.79 6.40
N VAL A 45 -9.42 -5.70 5.95
CA VAL A 45 -8.55 -5.71 4.77
C VAL A 45 -7.37 -6.67 4.99
N GLY A 46 -6.75 -6.62 6.16
CA GLY A 46 -5.63 -7.52 6.49
C GLY A 46 -6.03 -8.98 6.45
N GLN A 47 -7.18 -9.33 7.02
CA GLN A 47 -7.70 -10.70 6.98
C GLN A 47 -8.00 -11.13 5.54
N SER A 48 -8.57 -10.24 4.74
CA SER A 48 -8.87 -10.52 3.34
C SER A 48 -7.60 -10.73 2.52
N LEU A 49 -6.56 -9.94 2.77
CA LEU A 49 -5.25 -10.12 2.13
C LEU A 49 -4.64 -11.48 2.48
N LEU A 50 -4.74 -11.88 3.73
CA LEU A 50 -4.22 -13.18 4.17
C LEU A 50 -4.91 -14.31 3.43
N LYS A 51 -6.22 -14.24 3.23
CA LYS A 51 -6.97 -15.21 2.44
C LYS A 51 -6.52 -15.22 0.98
N VAL A 52 -6.27 -14.05 0.40
CA VAL A 52 -5.82 -13.95 -0.98
C VAL A 52 -4.45 -14.59 -1.16
N VAL A 53 -3.47 -14.27 -0.30
CA VAL A 53 -2.14 -14.86 -0.42
C VAL A 53 -2.16 -16.36 -0.20
N LYS A 54 -3.00 -16.86 0.72
CA LYS A 54 -3.18 -18.28 0.93
C LYS A 54 -3.74 -18.96 -0.32
N THR A 55 -4.77 -18.38 -0.92
CA THR A 55 -5.39 -18.92 -2.15
C THR A 55 -4.40 -18.94 -3.31
N LEU A 56 -3.63 -17.88 -3.47
CA LEU A 56 -2.60 -17.81 -4.51
C LEU A 56 -1.54 -18.89 -4.32
N TYR A 57 -1.11 -19.11 -3.08
CA TYR A 57 -0.15 -20.15 -2.75
C TYR A 57 -0.70 -21.55 -3.06
N GLU A 58 -1.94 -21.82 -2.66
CA GLU A 58 -2.58 -23.13 -2.90
C GLU A 58 -2.71 -23.46 -4.39
N LYS A 59 -2.99 -22.44 -5.20
CA LYS A 59 -3.06 -22.61 -6.65
C LYS A 59 -1.70 -22.71 -7.34
N ASN A 60 -0.69 -22.09 -6.76
CA ASN A 60 0.64 -21.98 -7.36
C ASN A 60 1.73 -22.12 -6.30
N PRO A 61 1.89 -23.31 -5.70
CA PRO A 61 2.82 -23.48 -4.58
C PRO A 61 4.28 -23.26 -4.94
N ASP A 62 4.62 -23.28 -6.23
CA ASP A 62 5.99 -23.06 -6.70
C ASP A 62 6.30 -21.57 -6.97
N LEU A 63 5.29 -20.70 -6.92
CA LEU A 63 5.49 -19.27 -7.15
C LEU A 63 5.75 -18.54 -5.83
N ASN A 64 6.57 -17.50 -5.93
CA ASN A 64 6.77 -16.54 -4.87
C ASN A 64 6.03 -15.25 -5.24
N PHE A 65 5.53 -14.54 -4.23
CA PHE A 65 4.79 -13.31 -4.42
C PHE A 65 5.42 -12.17 -3.64
N GLN A 66 5.25 -10.96 -4.14
CA GLN A 66 5.52 -9.74 -3.41
C GLN A 66 4.21 -9.04 -3.12
N LEU A 67 3.96 -8.73 -1.86
CA LEU A 67 2.87 -7.89 -1.45
C LEU A 67 3.45 -6.52 -1.14
N VAL A 68 3.09 -5.54 -1.95
CA VAL A 68 3.60 -4.17 -1.81
C VAL A 68 2.52 -3.31 -1.18
N ILE A 69 2.83 -2.71 -0.06
CA ILE A 69 1.97 -1.73 0.60
C ILE A 69 2.56 -0.36 0.32
N GLU A 70 1.90 0.40 -0.53
CA GLU A 70 2.37 1.70 -0.96
C GLU A 70 1.50 2.80 -0.38
N GLY A 71 2.11 3.72 0.37
CA GLY A 71 1.42 4.89 0.88
C GLY A 71 1.56 6.08 -0.06
N TYR A 72 0.57 6.94 -0.05
CA TYR A 72 0.56 8.20 -0.79
C TYR A 72 0.33 9.37 0.15
N ALA A 73 0.68 10.56 -0.32
CA ALA A 73 0.38 11.81 0.36
C ALA A 73 -0.36 12.74 -0.60
N ALA A 74 -1.33 13.47 -0.08
CA ALA A 74 -2.04 14.47 -0.86
C ALA A 74 -1.25 15.79 -0.86
N ILE A 75 -1.21 16.42 -2.02
CA ILE A 75 -0.60 17.75 -2.16
C ILE A 75 -1.54 18.76 -1.51
N PRO A 76 -1.04 19.60 -0.58
CA PRO A 76 -1.86 20.66 0.01
C PRO A 76 -2.44 21.56 -1.08
N TRP A 77 -3.71 21.90 -0.92
CA TRP A 77 -4.44 22.66 -1.93
C TRP A 77 -3.75 23.98 -2.31
N GLN A 78 -3.20 24.69 -1.33
CA GLN A 78 -2.50 25.95 -1.59
C GLN A 78 -1.28 25.77 -2.50
N LEU A 79 -0.53 24.69 -2.26
CA LEU A 79 0.64 24.38 -3.07
C LEU A 79 0.26 23.90 -4.47
N LEU A 80 -0.85 23.19 -4.57
CA LEU A 80 -1.35 22.70 -5.85
C LEU A 80 -1.80 23.85 -6.74
N GLN A 81 -2.54 24.81 -6.19
CA GLN A 81 -3.00 25.98 -6.93
C GLN A 81 -1.86 26.84 -7.45
N ASN A 82 -0.84 27.04 -6.65
CA ASN A 82 0.29 27.90 -6.98
C ASN A 82 1.36 27.17 -7.77
N HIS A 83 1.20 25.87 -8.03
CA HIS A 83 2.24 25.03 -8.63
C HIS A 83 3.58 25.15 -7.92
N SER A 84 3.55 25.36 -6.59
CA SER A 84 4.74 25.66 -5.79
C SER A 84 5.15 24.51 -4.89
N TYR A 85 4.87 23.27 -5.30
CA TYR A 85 5.28 22.10 -4.54
C TYR A 85 6.48 21.41 -5.21
N ASN A 86 7.29 20.80 -4.39
CA ASN A 86 8.36 19.95 -4.86
C ASN A 86 7.84 18.50 -4.97
N ALA A 87 7.77 17.98 -6.20
CA ALA A 87 7.30 16.62 -6.44
C ALA A 87 8.14 15.57 -5.69
N ASP A 88 9.40 15.85 -5.43
CA ASP A 88 10.32 14.96 -4.72
C ASP A 88 10.53 15.40 -3.27
N ASN A 89 9.50 15.91 -2.63
CA ASN A 89 9.56 16.35 -1.26
C ASN A 89 9.89 15.17 -0.32
N LYS A 90 11.06 15.24 0.30
CA LYS A 90 11.58 14.18 1.17
C LYS A 90 10.62 13.85 2.31
N ARG A 91 10.06 14.87 2.95
CA ARG A 91 9.16 14.66 4.08
C ARG A 91 7.89 13.94 3.66
N MET A 92 7.42 14.17 2.46
CA MET A 92 6.22 13.49 1.96
C MET A 92 6.49 12.04 1.60
N TYR A 93 7.68 11.71 1.12
CA TYR A 93 8.10 10.31 0.99
C TYR A 93 8.13 9.64 2.36
N GLU A 94 8.71 10.27 3.35
CA GLU A 94 8.75 9.75 4.72
C GLU A 94 7.34 9.58 5.29
N LEU A 95 6.47 10.56 5.12
CA LEU A 95 5.09 10.51 5.59
C LEU A 95 4.34 9.32 4.99
N SER A 96 4.39 9.19 3.68
CA SER A 96 3.69 8.11 2.97
C SER A 96 4.24 6.74 3.35
N TYR A 97 5.56 6.61 3.50
CA TYR A 97 6.18 5.38 4.00
C TYR A 97 5.69 5.03 5.41
N HIS A 98 5.70 5.99 6.32
CA HIS A 98 5.27 5.75 7.70
C HIS A 98 3.79 5.40 7.80
N ARG A 99 2.96 5.94 6.93
CA ARG A 99 1.55 5.54 6.83
C ARG A 99 1.40 4.08 6.42
N ALA A 100 2.13 3.65 5.40
CA ALA A 100 2.13 2.26 4.96
C ALA A 100 2.68 1.33 6.06
N LEU A 101 3.72 1.75 6.74
CA LEU A 101 4.29 0.99 7.86
C LEU A 101 3.29 0.85 9.02
N SER A 102 2.56 1.91 9.34
CA SER A 102 1.53 1.87 10.39
C SER A 102 0.46 0.84 10.09
N LEU A 103 0.05 0.76 8.82
CA LEU A 103 -0.92 -0.23 8.36
C LEU A 103 -0.39 -1.65 8.59
N TYR A 104 0.81 -1.93 8.14
CA TYR A 104 1.43 -3.23 8.29
C TYR A 104 1.63 -3.62 9.77
N ARG A 105 2.09 -2.68 10.59
CA ARG A 105 2.28 -2.90 12.02
C ARG A 105 0.96 -3.16 12.74
N ARG A 106 -0.11 -2.52 12.31
CA ARG A 106 -1.44 -2.82 12.84
C ARG A 106 -1.79 -4.29 12.61
N TRP A 107 -1.59 -4.78 11.39
CA TRP A 107 -1.88 -6.19 11.07
C TRP A 107 -1.02 -7.13 11.91
N LEU A 108 0.27 -6.86 12.04
CA LEU A 108 1.13 -7.68 12.89
C LEU A 108 0.64 -7.72 14.34
N SER A 109 0.16 -6.60 14.87
CA SER A 109 -0.35 -6.55 16.24
C SER A 109 -1.62 -7.38 16.42
N LYS A 110 -2.32 -7.68 15.34
CA LYS A 110 -3.53 -8.53 15.33
C LYS A 110 -3.22 -9.98 14.96
N GLY A 111 -1.96 -10.35 14.87
CA GLY A 111 -1.58 -11.69 14.49
C GLY A 111 -1.77 -11.99 12.99
N ILE A 112 -2.00 -10.97 12.18
CA ILE A 112 -2.13 -11.12 10.73
C ILE A 112 -0.73 -11.01 10.14
N ASN A 113 -0.11 -12.15 9.85
CA ASN A 113 1.22 -12.21 9.27
C ASN A 113 1.14 -12.47 7.77
N LEU A 114 1.39 -11.45 6.99
CA LEU A 114 1.34 -11.53 5.53
C LEU A 114 2.62 -12.10 4.92
N ARG A 115 3.68 -12.27 5.71
CA ARG A 115 4.92 -12.92 5.27
C ARG A 115 4.81 -14.43 5.41
N THR A 116 3.79 -15.00 4.81
CA THR A 116 3.52 -16.43 4.79
C THR A 116 3.20 -16.85 3.37
N TYR A 117 3.08 -18.14 3.14
CA TYR A 117 2.66 -18.67 1.83
C TYR A 117 3.51 -18.14 0.66
N ASN A 118 4.85 -18.17 0.84
CA ASN A 118 5.80 -17.69 -0.16
C ASN A 118 5.63 -16.22 -0.54
N THR A 119 5.16 -15.41 0.40
CA THR A 119 4.89 -13.99 0.17
C THR A 119 5.91 -13.12 0.91
N GLU A 120 6.54 -12.23 0.18
CA GLU A 120 7.40 -11.17 0.70
C GLU A 120 6.58 -9.89 0.85
N VAL A 121 6.79 -9.13 1.91
CA VAL A 121 6.11 -7.85 2.12
C VAL A 121 7.10 -6.71 1.92
N ILE A 122 6.70 -5.77 1.09
CA ILE A 122 7.46 -4.54 0.81
C ILE A 122 6.63 -3.35 1.23
N ILE A 123 7.25 -2.47 1.99
CA ILE A 123 6.65 -1.20 2.41
C ILE A 123 7.23 -0.10 1.54
N ALA A 124 6.39 0.72 0.94
CA ALA A 124 6.82 1.78 0.05
C ALA A 124 6.09 3.09 0.34
N GLY A 125 6.76 4.19 0.08
CA GLY A 125 6.17 5.52 0.19
C GLY A 125 6.45 6.30 -1.08
N SER A 126 5.41 6.77 -1.75
CA SER A 126 5.49 7.49 -3.03
C SER A 126 5.33 9.00 -2.88
N GLY A 127 5.04 9.50 -1.69
CA GLY A 127 4.91 10.93 -1.44
C GLY A 127 3.86 11.56 -2.34
N PHE A 128 4.27 12.58 -3.09
CA PHE A 128 3.42 13.25 -4.07
C PHE A 128 3.43 12.58 -5.45
N ASN A 129 4.14 11.47 -5.59
CA ASN A 129 4.27 10.74 -6.86
C ASN A 129 3.50 9.42 -6.81
N GLY A 130 3.80 8.53 -7.73
CA GLY A 130 3.19 7.21 -7.82
C GLY A 130 2.20 7.12 -8.96
N ASN A 131 2.09 5.93 -9.53
CA ASN A 131 1.29 5.71 -10.74
C ASN A 131 -0.20 5.56 -10.49
N ASN A 132 -0.60 5.41 -9.23
CA ASN A 132 -1.98 5.13 -8.87
C ASN A 132 -2.64 6.33 -8.17
N ARG A 133 -2.13 7.54 -8.42
CA ARG A 133 -2.73 8.74 -7.84
C ARG A 133 -4.10 9.01 -8.45
N ASP A 134 -4.99 9.52 -7.61
CA ASP A 134 -6.26 10.08 -8.09
C ASP A 134 -5.95 11.46 -8.68
N GLU A 135 -6.13 11.60 -9.97
CA GLU A 135 -5.88 12.86 -10.67
C GLU A 135 -7.06 13.82 -10.61
N LYS A 136 -8.22 13.35 -10.19
CA LYS A 136 -9.44 14.17 -10.15
C LYS A 136 -9.66 14.78 -8.78
N VAL A 137 -9.42 14.03 -7.73
CA VAL A 137 -9.67 14.47 -6.36
C VAL A 137 -8.40 14.27 -5.57
N GLU A 138 -7.64 15.33 -5.37
CA GLU A 138 -6.33 15.25 -4.70
C GLU A 138 -6.43 14.70 -3.28
N GLU A 139 -7.47 15.03 -2.56
CA GLU A 139 -7.69 14.56 -1.18
C GLU A 139 -7.74 13.03 -1.08
N ASN A 140 -8.17 12.37 -2.15
CA ASN A 140 -8.20 10.90 -2.19
C ASN A 140 -6.80 10.26 -2.17
N ASN A 141 -5.74 11.05 -2.34
CA ASN A 141 -4.37 10.53 -2.28
C ASN A 141 -3.85 10.33 -0.86
N LYS A 142 -4.64 10.66 0.16
CA LYS A 142 -4.36 10.22 1.54
C LYS A 142 -4.80 8.77 1.70
N ARG A 143 -4.09 7.85 1.04
CA ARG A 143 -4.52 6.46 0.95
C ARG A 143 -3.36 5.50 0.78
N PHE A 144 -3.70 4.21 0.77
CA PHE A 144 -2.81 3.12 0.41
C PHE A 144 -3.19 2.52 -0.92
N VAL A 145 -2.22 1.95 -1.58
CA VAL A 145 -2.42 1.03 -2.69
C VAL A 145 -1.67 -0.25 -2.34
N ILE A 146 -2.36 -1.37 -2.39
CA ILE A 146 -1.79 -2.67 -2.06
C ILE A 146 -1.81 -3.52 -3.31
N GLN A 147 -0.65 -4.06 -3.67
CA GLN A 147 -0.49 -4.89 -4.85
C GLN A 147 0.17 -6.21 -4.48
N ILE A 148 -0.31 -7.30 -5.05
CA ILE A 148 0.34 -8.60 -4.98
C ILE A 148 0.89 -8.90 -6.36
N ILE A 149 2.21 -9.07 -6.43
CA ILE A 149 2.94 -9.25 -7.68
C ILE A 149 3.65 -10.59 -7.61
N PRO A 150 3.47 -11.48 -8.59
CA PRO A 150 4.26 -12.70 -8.63
C PRO A 150 5.70 -12.37 -8.95
N LYS A 151 6.61 -13.02 -8.23
CA LYS A 151 8.03 -12.95 -8.55
C LYS A 151 8.31 -13.91 -9.69
N ILE A 152 8.73 -13.36 -10.80
CA ILE A 152 9.22 -14.13 -11.92
C ILE A 152 10.68 -14.41 -11.61
N SER A 153 11.06 -15.58 -11.26
CA SER A 153 12.41 -16.06 -11.00
C SER A 153 13.45 -15.03 -10.52
N LYS A 154 14.35 -15.43 -9.67
CA LYS A 154 15.46 -14.57 -9.26
C LYS A 154 16.21 -14.09 -10.49
N PRO A 155 16.53 -12.79 -10.60
CA PRO A 155 17.41 -12.32 -11.65
C PRO A 155 18.71 -13.12 -11.53
N GLN A 156 19.16 -13.67 -12.65
CA GLN A 156 20.46 -14.33 -12.68
C GLN A 156 21.52 -13.27 -12.35
N ALA A 157 22.44 -13.63 -11.47
CA ALA A 157 23.56 -12.77 -11.21
C ALA A 157 24.31 -12.54 -12.52
N ILE A 158 24.54 -11.28 -12.84
CA ILE A 158 25.39 -10.93 -13.97
C ILE A 158 26.81 -11.29 -13.53
N ILE A 159 27.36 -12.29 -14.15
CA ILE A 159 28.72 -12.71 -13.86
C ILE A 159 29.63 -12.00 -14.84
N GLU A 160 30.48 -11.16 -14.32
CA GLU A 160 31.53 -10.53 -15.10
C GLU A 160 32.83 -11.26 -14.99
#